data_c5f9a415e05ad62b1f2463feb83bddbc
#
_entry.id   c5f9a415e05ad62b1f2463feb83bddbc
#
_cell.length_a   1.000
_cell.length_b   1.000
_cell.length_c   1.000
_cell.angle_alpha   90.00
_cell.angle_beta   90.00
_cell.angle_gamma   90.00
#
_symmetry.space_group_name_H-M   'P 1'
#
loop_
_entity.id
_entity.type
_entity.pdbx_description
1 polymer ?
#
loop_
_entity_poly.entity_id
_entity_poly.type
_entity_poly.pdbx_seq_one_letter_code
_entity_poly.pdbx_strand_id
1 'polypeptide(L)'
;FSIYAYSSEYMRYKIIYFFESKDPVIDITILIHDDILSKITGNEALFVYARRSNGMRIPLAIDIFEVDKMKKNYNVKLDNTMSMIKDQTLSSAKEIIVEARITKYKKAMTMPGDYIGRSLPMKINSSNYILIKINSVVTGE
;
A
#
# COMPACT_ATOMS: atom_id res chain seq x y z
N PHE A 1 -6.42 36.99 30.30
CA PHE A 1 -6.10 36.40 29.01
C PHE A 1 -7.37 36.27 28.18
N SER A 2 -7.36 36.78 26.99
CA SER A 2 -8.54 36.75 26.17
C SER A 2 -8.74 35.35 25.57
N ILE A 3 -10.01 35.06 25.30
CA ILE A 3 -10.35 33.80 24.64
C ILE A 3 -9.68 33.71 23.26
N TYR A 4 -9.61 34.87 22.59
CA TYR A 4 -8.99 34.93 21.27
C TYR A 4 -7.49 34.53 21.33
N ALA A 5 -6.75 35.09 22.28
CA ALA A 5 -5.32 34.79 22.43
C ALA A 5 -5.11 33.33 22.78
N TYR A 6 -5.95 32.78 23.65
CA TYR A 6 -5.89 31.38 23.99
C TYR A 6 -6.14 30.52 22.75
N SER A 7 -7.15 30.83 21.98
CA SER A 7 -7.48 30.09 20.77
C SER A 7 -6.35 30.13 19.75
N SER A 8 -5.69 31.28 19.60
CA SER A 8 -4.57 31.43 18.68
C SER A 8 -3.40 30.54 19.05
N GLU A 9 -3.03 30.52 20.33
CA GLU A 9 -1.96 29.64 20.80
C GLU A 9 -2.34 28.17 20.68
N TYR A 10 -3.57 27.85 21.01
CA TYR A 10 -4.08 26.50 20.90
C TYR A 10 -4.02 26.00 19.46
N MET A 11 -4.47 26.84 18.52
CA MET A 11 -4.46 26.48 17.11
C MET A 11 -3.04 26.29 16.59
N ARG A 12 -2.11 27.13 17.02
CA ARG A 12 -0.70 26.97 16.63
C ARG A 12 -0.16 25.64 17.12
N TYR A 13 -0.43 25.29 18.37
CA TYR A 13 -0.01 24.02 18.93
C TYR A 13 -0.62 22.86 18.18
N LYS A 14 -1.91 22.93 17.85
CA LYS A 14 -2.59 21.88 17.11
C LYS A 14 -1.99 21.67 15.73
N ILE A 15 -1.65 22.75 15.03
CA ILE A 15 -1.06 22.65 13.71
C ILE A 15 0.29 21.97 13.79
N ILE A 16 1.15 22.37 14.72
CA ILE A 16 2.47 21.76 14.89
C ILE A 16 2.34 20.27 15.19
N TYR A 17 1.48 19.93 16.13
CA TYR A 17 1.26 18.54 16.50
C TYR A 17 0.75 17.72 15.30
N PHE A 18 -0.18 18.27 14.56
CA PHE A 18 -0.75 17.60 13.39
C PHE A 18 0.33 17.25 12.38
N PHE A 19 1.22 18.20 12.03
CA PHE A 19 2.27 17.93 11.05
C PHE A 19 3.35 17.01 11.58
N GLU A 20 3.73 17.16 12.84
CA GLU A 20 4.80 16.35 13.43
C GLU A 20 4.39 14.91 13.68
N SER A 21 3.12 14.67 13.99
CA SER A 21 2.61 13.34 14.29
C SER A 21 1.93 12.65 13.12
N LYS A 22 1.93 13.28 11.95
CA LYS A 22 1.22 12.73 10.80
C LYS A 22 1.99 11.57 10.20
N ASP A 23 1.45 10.38 10.36
CA ASP A 23 2.02 9.18 9.80
C ASP A 23 1.76 9.10 8.29
N PRO A 24 2.64 8.44 7.54
CA PRO A 24 2.46 8.32 6.10
C PRO A 24 1.25 7.45 5.75
N VAL A 25 0.59 7.86 4.68
CA VAL A 25 -0.53 7.13 4.08
C VAL A 25 -0.23 7.00 2.60
N ILE A 26 -0.50 5.83 2.05
CA ILE A 26 -0.36 5.58 0.62
C ILE A 26 -1.73 5.24 0.06
N ASP A 27 -2.23 6.08 -0.85
CA ASP A 27 -3.45 5.83 -1.59
C ASP A 27 -3.07 5.17 -2.92
N ILE A 28 -3.58 3.99 -3.15
CA ILE A 28 -3.21 3.17 -4.29
C ILE A 28 -4.45 2.89 -5.14
N THR A 29 -4.35 3.21 -6.43
CA THR A 29 -5.33 2.77 -7.41
C THR A 29 -4.72 1.60 -8.15
N ILE A 30 -5.42 0.46 -8.17
CA ILE A 30 -4.96 -0.74 -8.83
C ILE A 30 -5.85 -0.98 -10.03
N LEU A 31 -5.24 -1.13 -11.20
CA LEU A 31 -5.94 -1.49 -12.44
C LEU A 31 -5.45 -2.86 -12.88
N ILE A 32 -6.40 -3.73 -13.24
CA ILE A 32 -6.08 -5.06 -13.73
C ILE A 32 -6.17 -5.02 -15.26
N HIS A 33 -5.09 -5.47 -15.92
CA HIS A 33 -5.07 -5.54 -17.37
C HIS A 33 -6.17 -6.48 -17.87
N ASP A 34 -6.79 -6.14 -19.02
CA ASP A 34 -7.92 -6.89 -19.53
C ASP A 34 -7.61 -8.37 -19.76
N ASP A 35 -6.40 -8.69 -20.24
CA ASP A 35 -6.00 -10.07 -20.46
C ASP A 35 -5.95 -10.87 -19.16
N ILE A 36 -5.57 -10.23 -18.08
CA ILE A 36 -5.53 -10.87 -16.75
C ILE A 36 -6.93 -10.97 -16.19
N LEU A 37 -7.72 -9.92 -16.34
CA LEU A 37 -9.09 -9.89 -15.86
C LEU A 37 -9.91 -11.04 -16.43
N SER A 38 -9.68 -11.36 -17.71
CA SER A 38 -10.39 -12.46 -18.38
C SER A 38 -10.02 -13.84 -17.83
N LYS A 39 -8.90 -13.96 -17.14
CA LYS A 39 -8.40 -15.22 -16.56
C LYS A 39 -8.73 -15.41 -15.10
N ILE A 40 -9.21 -14.36 -14.44
CA ILE A 40 -9.55 -14.40 -13.02
C ILE A 40 -10.88 -15.15 -12.83
N THR A 41 -10.91 -16.03 -11.85
CA THR A 41 -12.09 -16.87 -11.57
C THR A 41 -12.97 -16.31 -10.46
N GLY A 42 -12.41 -15.45 -9.61
CA GLY A 42 -13.09 -14.94 -8.41
C GLY A 42 -12.69 -15.67 -7.14
N ASN A 43 -11.84 -16.69 -7.25
CA ASN A 43 -11.35 -17.44 -6.09
C ASN A 43 -9.96 -17.00 -5.64
N GLU A 44 -9.38 -16.03 -6.32
CA GLU A 44 -8.06 -15.52 -5.99
C GLU A 44 -8.13 -14.51 -4.86
N ALA A 45 -6.96 -14.22 -4.28
CA ALA A 45 -6.79 -13.13 -3.34
C ALA A 45 -5.90 -12.05 -3.95
N LEU A 46 -6.19 -10.80 -3.62
CA LEU A 46 -5.38 -9.65 -4.00
C LEU A 46 -4.60 -9.20 -2.76
N PHE A 47 -3.28 -9.28 -2.85
CA PHE A 47 -2.37 -8.80 -1.82
C PHE A 47 -1.81 -7.45 -2.26
N VAL A 48 -1.97 -6.43 -1.45
CA VAL A 48 -1.41 -5.11 -1.71
C VAL A 48 -0.52 -4.75 -0.55
N TYR A 49 0.75 -4.49 -0.82
CA TYR A 49 1.71 -4.25 0.24
C TYR A 49 2.82 -3.31 -0.20
N ALA A 50 3.42 -2.65 0.80
CA ALA A 50 4.60 -1.82 0.61
C ALA A 50 5.77 -2.51 1.33
N ARG A 51 6.93 -2.53 0.67
CA ARG A 51 8.16 -3.08 1.25
C ARG A 51 9.31 -2.13 1.01
N ARG A 52 10.40 -2.32 1.74
CA ARG A 52 11.61 -1.53 1.48
C ARG A 52 12.11 -1.84 0.07
N SER A 53 12.62 -0.81 -0.60
CA SER A 53 13.21 -1.00 -1.94
C SER A 53 14.48 -1.83 -1.88
N ASN A 54 15.21 -1.76 -0.76
CA ASN A 54 16.44 -2.50 -0.53
C ASN A 54 16.33 -3.33 0.75
N GLY A 55 17.00 -4.46 0.79
CA GLY A 55 17.09 -5.27 1.99
C GLY A 55 15.95 -6.25 2.15
N MET A 56 15.44 -6.38 3.36
CA MET A 56 14.42 -7.39 3.67
C MET A 56 13.12 -7.12 2.96
N ARG A 57 12.47 -8.19 2.51
CA ARG A 57 11.20 -8.14 1.79
C ARG A 57 9.97 -8.23 2.69
N ILE A 58 10.15 -8.00 3.97
CA ILE A 58 9.03 -8.00 4.92
C ILE A 58 8.12 -6.82 4.59
N PRO A 59 6.81 -7.04 4.43
CA PRO A 59 5.90 -5.93 4.20
C PRO A 59 5.88 -4.96 5.37
N LEU A 60 5.95 -3.67 5.05
CA LEU A 60 5.82 -2.59 6.03
C LEU A 60 4.35 -2.26 6.29
N ALA A 61 3.50 -2.57 5.34
CA ALA A 61 2.05 -2.47 5.43
C ALA A 61 1.47 -3.41 4.39
N ILE A 62 0.39 -4.10 4.73
CA ILE A 62 -0.23 -5.08 3.84
C ILE A 62 -1.75 -5.07 4.04
N ASP A 63 -2.46 -5.24 2.95
CA ASP A 63 -3.90 -5.47 2.97
C ASP A 63 -4.23 -6.60 1.99
N ILE A 64 -5.27 -7.36 2.30
CA ILE A 64 -5.64 -8.55 1.54
C ILE A 64 -7.13 -8.50 1.25
N PHE A 65 -7.49 -8.73 -0.01
CA PHE A 65 -8.86 -8.69 -0.47
C PHE A 65 -9.21 -9.97 -1.22
N GLU A 66 -10.48 -10.33 -1.18
CA GLU A 66 -10.99 -11.34 -2.10
C GLU A 66 -11.19 -10.66 -3.47
N VAL A 67 -10.79 -11.36 -4.53
CA VAL A 67 -10.92 -10.83 -5.89
C VAL A 67 -12.35 -11.02 -6.37
N ASP A 68 -12.91 -9.96 -6.96
CA ASP A 68 -14.20 -10.01 -7.66
C ASP A 68 -13.88 -9.98 -9.16
N LYS A 69 -14.23 -11.05 -9.86
CA LYS A 69 -13.92 -11.17 -11.29
C LYS A 69 -14.61 -10.12 -12.16
N MET A 70 -15.59 -9.44 -11.63
CA MET A 70 -16.31 -8.36 -12.33
C MET A 70 -15.69 -6.99 -12.07
N LYS A 71 -14.68 -6.93 -11.22
CA LYS A 71 -14.10 -5.66 -10.78
C LYS A 71 -12.71 -5.48 -11.37
N LYS A 72 -12.55 -4.40 -12.14
CA LYS A 72 -11.30 -4.12 -12.85
C LYS A 72 -10.34 -3.25 -12.04
N ASN A 73 -10.85 -2.44 -11.13
CA ASN A 73 -10.00 -1.54 -10.36
C ASN A 73 -10.35 -1.58 -8.88
N TYR A 74 -9.34 -1.29 -8.06
CA TYR A 74 -9.44 -1.28 -6.60
C TYR A 74 -8.76 -0.04 -6.07
N ASN A 75 -9.33 0.54 -5.02
CA ASN A 75 -8.70 1.64 -4.29
C ASN A 75 -8.32 1.12 -2.92
N VAL A 76 -7.04 1.23 -2.59
CA VAL A 76 -6.48 0.68 -1.36
C VAL A 76 -5.70 1.76 -0.65
N LYS A 77 -5.82 1.79 0.66
CA LYS A 77 -5.06 2.72 1.49
C LYS A 77 -4.19 1.91 2.44
N LEU A 78 -2.89 2.19 2.44
CA LEU A 78 -1.95 1.57 3.37
C LEU A 78 -1.46 2.62 4.37
N ASP A 79 -1.32 2.21 5.62
CA ASP A 79 -0.81 3.08 6.68
C ASP A 79 -0.04 2.26 7.74
N ASN A 80 0.46 2.94 8.77
CA ASN A 80 1.26 2.30 9.81
C ASN A 80 0.52 1.26 10.63
N THR A 81 -0.81 1.28 10.64
CA THR A 81 -1.59 0.31 11.43
C THR A 81 -1.64 -1.06 10.76
N MET A 82 -1.20 -1.15 9.51
CA MET A 82 -1.27 -2.37 8.72
C MET A 82 0.04 -3.14 8.67
N SER A 83 0.96 -2.85 9.59
CA SER A 83 2.23 -3.55 9.69
C SER A 83 2.04 -4.91 10.35
N MET A 84 2.78 -5.90 9.86
CA MET A 84 2.79 -7.25 10.43
C MET A 84 3.76 -7.39 11.60
N ILE A 85 4.77 -6.53 11.64
CA ILE A 85 5.84 -6.60 12.66
C ILE A 85 6.00 -5.23 13.29
N LYS A 86 5.97 -5.19 14.61
CA LYS A 86 6.20 -3.97 15.35
C LYS A 86 7.54 -3.35 14.94
N ASP A 87 7.56 -2.05 14.79
CA ASP A 87 8.74 -1.26 14.39
C ASP A 87 9.15 -1.44 12.93
N GLN A 88 8.46 -2.28 12.17
CA GLN A 88 8.63 -2.41 10.72
C GLN A 88 7.41 -1.81 10.04
N THR A 89 7.29 -0.49 10.10
CA THR A 89 6.16 0.27 9.56
C THR A 89 6.60 1.12 8.38
N LEU A 90 5.63 1.74 7.71
CA LEU A 90 5.95 2.69 6.63
C LEU A 90 6.87 3.81 7.12
N SER A 91 6.64 4.29 8.34
CA SER A 91 7.49 5.35 8.93
C SER A 91 8.94 4.93 9.12
N SER A 92 9.22 3.64 9.18
CA SER A 92 10.57 3.13 9.41
C SER A 92 11.43 3.06 8.16
N ALA A 93 10.85 3.33 6.98
CA ALA A 93 11.55 3.23 5.71
C ALA A 93 11.72 4.59 5.06
N LYS A 94 12.81 4.75 4.30
CA LYS A 94 13.05 5.96 3.51
C LYS A 94 12.51 5.80 2.09
N GLU A 95 12.65 4.62 1.53
CA GLU A 95 12.26 4.32 0.16
C GLU A 95 11.56 2.98 0.11
N ILE A 96 10.47 2.92 -0.61
CA ILE A 96 9.63 1.73 -0.69
C ILE A 96 9.29 1.39 -2.14
N ILE A 97 8.82 0.15 -2.31
CA ILE A 97 8.16 -0.31 -3.52
C ILE A 97 6.79 -0.82 -3.08
N VAL A 98 5.75 -0.44 -3.80
CA VAL A 98 4.40 -0.97 -3.58
C VAL A 98 4.12 -2.01 -4.64
N GLU A 99 3.61 -3.16 -4.20
CA GLU A 99 3.26 -4.26 -5.08
C GLU A 99 1.81 -4.66 -4.89
N ALA A 100 1.17 -5.06 -5.99
CA ALA A 100 -0.18 -5.63 -5.96
C ALA A 100 -0.10 -6.97 -6.67
N ARG A 101 -0.57 -8.03 -6.02
CA ARG A 101 -0.41 -9.39 -6.54
C ARG A 101 -1.70 -10.18 -6.38
N ILE A 102 -2.15 -10.77 -7.46
CA ILE A 102 -3.32 -11.65 -7.47
C ILE A 102 -2.81 -13.09 -7.48
N THR A 103 -3.21 -13.88 -6.50
CA THR A 103 -2.76 -15.25 -6.35
C THR A 103 -3.92 -16.20 -6.05
N LYS A 104 -3.91 -17.34 -6.73
CA LYS A 104 -4.88 -18.40 -6.44
C LYS A 104 -4.47 -19.22 -5.22
N TYR A 105 -3.20 -19.11 -4.81
CA TYR A 105 -2.68 -19.89 -3.67
C TYR A 105 -2.97 -19.23 -2.34
N LYS A 106 -3.34 -17.97 -2.34
CA LYS A 106 -3.69 -17.18 -1.14
C LYS A 106 -2.59 -17.20 -0.07
N LYS A 107 -1.33 -17.19 -0.54
CA LYS A 107 -0.14 -17.18 0.33
C LYS A 107 0.57 -15.85 0.20
N ALA A 108 1.20 -15.43 1.30
CA ALA A 108 2.00 -14.20 1.30
C ALA A 108 3.21 -14.32 0.37
N MET A 109 3.75 -15.53 0.21
CA MET A 109 4.87 -15.78 -0.69
C MET A 109 4.42 -15.68 -2.15
N THR A 110 5.24 -15.03 -2.97
CA THR A 110 5.03 -14.95 -4.41
C THR A 110 5.18 -16.33 -5.03
N MET A 111 4.23 -16.73 -5.85
CA MET A 111 4.21 -18.04 -6.49
C MET A 111 4.21 -17.88 -8.00
N PRO A 112 4.84 -18.80 -8.74
CA PRO A 112 4.76 -18.81 -10.19
C PRO A 112 3.30 -18.84 -10.65
N GLY A 113 2.97 -18.01 -11.65
CA GLY A 113 1.62 -17.89 -12.14
C GLY A 113 0.81 -16.80 -11.48
N ASP A 114 1.30 -16.20 -10.41
CA ASP A 114 0.66 -15.03 -9.83
C ASP A 114 0.69 -13.86 -10.81
N TYR A 115 -0.33 -13.02 -10.76
CA TYR A 115 -0.37 -11.80 -11.56
C TYR A 115 0.10 -10.65 -10.70
N ILE A 116 1.01 -9.82 -11.20
CA ILE A 116 1.66 -8.81 -10.38
C ILE A 116 1.80 -7.47 -11.11
N GLY A 117 1.76 -6.41 -10.32
CA GLY A 117 2.15 -5.07 -10.72
C GLY A 117 2.91 -4.43 -9.57
N ARG A 118 3.84 -3.54 -9.88
CA ARG A 118 4.62 -2.87 -8.84
C ARG A 118 4.97 -1.45 -9.24
N SER A 119 5.19 -0.62 -8.23
CA SER A 119 5.68 0.73 -8.44
C SER A 119 7.19 0.73 -8.65
N LEU A 120 7.71 1.83 -9.19
CA LEU A 120 9.13 2.12 -9.07
C LEU A 120 9.45 2.45 -7.61
N PRO A 121 10.73 2.36 -7.21
CA PRO A 121 11.11 2.82 -5.88
C PRO A 121 10.70 4.27 -5.68
N MET A 122 10.12 4.57 -4.53
CA MET A 122 9.63 5.91 -4.23
C MET A 122 9.94 6.28 -2.78
N LYS A 123 10.20 7.56 -2.57
CA LYS A 123 10.38 8.09 -1.21
C LYS A 123 9.01 8.25 -0.57
N ILE A 124 8.97 7.97 0.72
CA ILE A 124 7.72 8.09 1.46
C ILE A 124 7.53 9.52 1.93
N ASN A 125 6.32 10.03 1.72
CA ASN A 125 5.86 11.33 2.21
C ASN A 125 4.65 11.10 3.13
N SER A 126 4.17 12.17 3.76
CA SER A 126 2.99 12.06 4.61
C SER A 126 1.74 11.68 3.81
N SER A 127 1.71 12.02 2.53
CA SER A 127 0.60 11.69 1.65
C SER A 127 1.16 11.27 0.29
N ASN A 128 0.77 10.11 -0.19
CA ASN A 128 1.30 9.50 -1.40
C ASN A 128 0.16 8.94 -2.23
N TYR A 129 0.24 9.12 -3.55
CA TYR A 129 -0.75 8.57 -4.50
C TYR A 129 -0.01 7.82 -5.57
N ILE A 130 -0.41 6.59 -5.83
CA ILE A 130 0.20 5.81 -6.90
C ILE A 130 -0.86 5.01 -7.66
N LEU A 131 -0.53 4.74 -8.91
CA LEU A 131 -1.30 3.87 -9.78
C LEU A 131 -0.46 2.63 -10.04
N ILE A 132 -1.04 1.47 -9.81
CA ILE A 132 -0.38 0.20 -10.10
C ILE A 132 -1.23 -0.55 -11.11
N LYS A 133 -0.59 -0.99 -12.17
CA LYS A 133 -1.22 -1.85 -13.18
C LYS A 133 -0.75 -3.27 -12.98
N ILE A 134 -1.69 -4.18 -12.76
CA ILE A 134 -1.38 -5.60 -12.71
C ILE A 134 -1.39 -6.09 -14.15
N ASN A 135 -0.20 -6.27 -14.72
CA ASN A 135 -0.03 -6.57 -16.13
C ASN A 135 1.06 -7.61 -16.42
N SER A 136 1.59 -8.25 -15.40
CA SER A 136 2.67 -9.23 -15.56
C SER A 136 2.34 -10.52 -14.84
N VAL A 137 2.98 -11.59 -15.26
CA VAL A 137 2.83 -12.91 -14.65
C VAL A 137 4.17 -13.28 -14.05
N VAL A 138 4.14 -13.77 -12.81
CA VAL A 138 5.36 -14.25 -12.14
C VAL A 138 5.80 -15.54 -12.81
N THR A 139 7.07 -15.60 -13.21
CA THR A 139 7.63 -16.78 -13.87
C THR A 139 8.22 -17.75 -12.84
N GLY A 140 8.36 -19.00 -13.25
CA GLY A 140 8.72 -20.10 -12.34
C GLY A 140 10.21 -20.32 -12.15
N GLU A 141 11.00 -19.27 -12.14
CA GLU A 141 12.45 -19.45 -11.92
C GLU A 141 12.88 -19.29 -10.49
#